data_aa19dc338a0f13ae1f777c3d73a6bba2
#
_entry.id   aa19dc338a0f13ae1f777c3d73a6bba2
#
_cell.length_a   1.000
_cell.length_b   1.000
_cell.length_c   1.000
_cell.angle_alpha   90.00
_cell.angle_beta   90.00
_cell.angle_gamma   90.00
#
_symmetry.space_group_name_H-M   'P 1'
#
loop_
_entity.id
_entity.type
_entity.pdbx_description
1 polymer ?
#
loop_
_entity_poly.entity_id
_entity_poly.type
_entity_poly.pdbx_seq_one_letter_code
_entity_poly.pdbx_strand_id
1 'polypeptide(L)'
;MKLTSYWLETAPSFTASPIAALPGSVDAVVVGGGFSGLSAALRLRQLGASVVLLERERVVGEASGRNGGHVNNGLAGSFSFACKNMGVDKATSLYRVFNAAVDTVETVVRDNAIDCDFERCGKLKVGNLQAHRAALLSDYEKLQKEADPDVKFIDGQQIRSELESDLFNSGLIYPQSARMHMGRFGVGLAQSVMKAGGLIFENTPMTGIKSGKGGFEVSTPHGRIFAKNVLMATGTSRHGPSWFRQRIMPVGSFIVATEPMDATTLEQVMPGGRNVVTMQNIHNYFRATADNRLIFGGRASFSRSRTTTDIASGHMLLAAMRRTLPALPDVKIEYCWGGDVDMTVDRLPRAGQWNGVYYTMGYSGHGTQMSVYMGQRMAEAMSGMSGTNPLAGRSWPKIPFYGLASHFLPVVGAYYRAKDYVQNLEP
;
A
#
# COMPACT_ATOMS: atom_id res chain seq x y z
N MET A 1 17.03 18.64 -2.75
CA MET A 1 16.22 17.40 -2.65
C MET A 1 16.53 16.75 -1.32
N LYS A 2 15.52 16.63 -0.43
CA LYS A 2 15.59 15.95 0.87
C LYS A 2 15.37 14.44 0.66
N LEU A 3 16.23 13.60 1.24
CA LEU A 3 16.15 12.13 1.13
C LEU A 3 15.32 11.53 2.27
N THR A 4 14.11 12.04 2.44
CA THR A 4 13.14 11.60 3.46
C THR A 4 11.75 11.55 2.87
N SER A 5 10.85 10.77 3.49
CA SER A 5 9.45 10.76 3.08
C SER A 5 8.77 12.07 3.42
N TYR A 6 8.19 12.72 2.41
CA TYR A 6 7.32 13.87 2.60
C TYR A 6 6.22 13.62 3.64
N TRP A 7 5.60 12.44 3.58
CA TRP A 7 4.55 12.07 4.52
C TRP A 7 5.00 12.04 5.98
N LEU A 8 6.22 11.57 6.23
CA LEU A 8 6.76 11.42 7.59
C LEU A 8 7.33 12.71 8.14
N GLU A 9 7.84 13.59 7.26
CA GLU A 9 8.38 14.90 7.67
C GLU A 9 7.26 15.91 7.97
N THR A 10 6.14 15.82 7.27
CA THR A 10 5.02 16.77 7.40
C THR A 10 3.86 16.26 8.28
N ALA A 11 3.97 15.03 8.78
CA ALA A 11 3.03 14.50 9.76
C ALA A 11 3.30 15.08 11.17
N PRO A 12 2.27 15.18 12.02
CA PRO A 12 2.47 15.54 13.43
C PRO A 12 3.33 14.48 14.15
N SER A 13 3.96 14.88 15.25
CA SER A 13 4.69 13.95 16.11
C SER A 13 3.73 12.96 16.78
N PHE A 14 4.20 11.73 17.01
CA PHE A 14 3.49 10.72 17.78
C PHE A 14 4.25 10.45 19.08
N THR A 15 3.52 10.29 20.17
CA THR A 15 4.10 9.91 21.47
C THR A 15 3.58 8.53 21.85
N ALA A 16 4.48 7.57 21.86
CA ALA A 16 4.21 6.18 22.24
C ALA A 16 4.00 6.01 23.75
N SER A 17 3.50 4.84 24.14
CA SER A 17 3.40 4.44 25.55
C SER A 17 4.80 4.32 26.18
N PRO A 18 5.00 4.75 27.43
CA PRO A 18 6.28 4.61 28.09
C PRO A 18 6.61 3.12 28.33
N ILE A 19 7.88 2.72 28.13
CA ILE A 19 8.32 1.31 28.25
C ILE A 19 8.04 0.74 29.64
N ALA A 20 8.09 1.56 30.67
CA ALA A 20 7.74 1.17 32.06
C ALA A 20 6.29 0.67 32.22
N ALA A 21 5.41 0.97 31.26
CA ALA A 21 4.03 0.50 31.22
C ALA A 21 3.83 -0.84 30.46
N LEU A 22 4.91 -1.56 30.10
CA LEU A 22 4.81 -2.85 29.42
C LEU A 22 4.10 -3.87 30.32
N PRO A 23 2.90 -4.37 29.94
CA PRO A 23 2.14 -5.25 30.85
C PRO A 23 2.66 -6.70 30.78
N GLY A 24 2.44 -7.45 31.85
CA GLY A 24 2.78 -8.88 31.89
C GLY A 24 1.87 -9.76 31.06
N SER A 25 0.60 -9.36 30.87
CA SER A 25 -0.37 -10.11 30.06
C SER A 25 -1.42 -9.22 29.40
N VAL A 26 -1.90 -9.64 28.22
CA VAL A 26 -2.98 -9.00 27.45
C VAL A 26 -3.77 -10.04 26.65
N ASP A 27 -4.93 -9.66 26.12
CA ASP A 27 -5.69 -10.52 25.21
C ASP A 27 -4.99 -10.65 23.84
N ALA A 28 -4.38 -9.57 23.33
CA ALA A 28 -3.72 -9.58 22.03
C ALA A 28 -2.42 -8.77 22.02
N VAL A 29 -1.39 -9.34 21.40
CA VAL A 29 -0.19 -8.62 20.96
C VAL A 29 -0.23 -8.49 19.43
N VAL A 30 -0.08 -7.26 18.95
CA VAL A 30 0.05 -6.93 17.51
C VAL A 30 1.50 -6.56 17.25
N VAL A 31 2.14 -7.22 16.28
CA VAL A 31 3.54 -6.99 15.91
C VAL A 31 3.62 -6.26 14.58
N GLY A 32 4.08 -5.01 14.62
CA GLY A 32 4.21 -4.09 13.49
C GLY A 32 3.26 -2.90 13.58
N GLY A 33 3.81 -1.69 13.61
CA GLY A 33 3.11 -0.41 13.72
C GLY A 33 2.74 0.24 12.39
N GLY A 34 2.58 -0.55 11.31
CA GLY A 34 2.02 -0.09 10.04
C GLY A 34 0.49 -0.07 10.07
N PHE A 35 -0.13 0.31 8.94
CA PHE A 35 -1.60 0.40 8.84
C PHE A 35 -2.33 -0.88 9.24
N SER A 36 -1.80 -2.06 8.88
CA SER A 36 -2.42 -3.35 9.26
C SER A 36 -2.49 -3.52 10.76
N GLY A 37 -1.36 -3.32 11.43
CA GLY A 37 -1.29 -3.52 12.89
C GLY A 37 -2.08 -2.47 13.65
N LEU A 38 -1.97 -1.19 13.26
CA LEU A 38 -2.73 -0.11 13.89
C LEU A 38 -4.24 -0.30 13.71
N SER A 39 -4.69 -0.65 12.51
CA SER A 39 -6.11 -0.91 12.24
C SER A 39 -6.63 -2.12 13.02
N ALA A 40 -5.84 -3.19 13.12
CA ALA A 40 -6.18 -4.35 13.92
C ALA A 40 -6.24 -4.00 15.42
N ALA A 41 -5.26 -3.27 15.94
CA ALA A 41 -5.22 -2.85 17.33
C ALA A 41 -6.43 -1.98 17.71
N LEU A 42 -6.79 -1.02 16.85
CA LEU A 42 -7.99 -0.20 17.03
C LEU A 42 -9.26 -1.08 17.07
N ARG A 43 -9.40 -1.97 16.10
CA ARG A 43 -10.58 -2.85 16.04
C ARG A 43 -10.69 -3.80 17.22
N LEU A 44 -9.57 -4.38 17.67
CA LEU A 44 -9.52 -5.21 18.88
C LEU A 44 -9.96 -4.44 20.13
N ARG A 45 -9.50 -3.17 20.26
CA ARG A 45 -9.93 -2.29 21.34
C ARG A 45 -11.44 -2.01 21.31
N GLN A 46 -11.98 -1.76 20.12
CA GLN A 46 -13.42 -1.57 19.90
C GLN A 46 -14.24 -2.83 20.28
N LEU A 47 -13.63 -4.00 20.15
CA LEU A 47 -14.22 -5.29 20.53
C LEU A 47 -13.97 -5.65 22.01
N GLY A 48 -13.38 -4.74 22.80
CA GLY A 48 -13.17 -4.90 24.25
C GLY A 48 -11.90 -5.64 24.66
N ALA A 49 -11.05 -6.07 23.73
CA ALA A 49 -9.81 -6.77 24.03
C ALA A 49 -8.74 -5.82 24.60
N SER A 50 -7.94 -6.25 25.58
CA SER A 50 -6.71 -5.57 25.96
C SER A 50 -5.62 -5.81 24.90
N VAL A 51 -4.96 -4.73 24.43
CA VAL A 51 -4.06 -4.78 23.27
C VAL A 51 -2.75 -4.07 23.53
N VAL A 52 -1.66 -4.75 23.18
CA VAL A 52 -0.33 -4.17 23.04
C VAL A 52 0.09 -4.24 21.57
N LEU A 53 0.54 -3.12 21.01
CA LEU A 53 1.20 -3.06 19.71
C LEU A 53 2.70 -2.82 19.92
N LEU A 54 3.51 -3.68 19.31
CA LEU A 54 4.97 -3.60 19.33
C LEU A 54 5.48 -3.15 17.96
N GLU A 55 6.21 -2.04 17.94
CA GLU A 55 6.88 -1.54 16.73
C GLU A 55 8.40 -1.48 16.96
N ARG A 56 9.15 -1.97 15.97
CA ARG A 56 10.60 -2.06 16.06
C ARG A 56 11.29 -0.70 16.07
N GLU A 57 10.78 0.24 15.32
CA GLU A 57 11.33 1.60 15.18
C GLU A 57 10.26 2.62 15.56
N ARG A 58 9.58 3.21 14.60
CA ARG A 58 8.47 4.16 14.80
C ARG A 58 7.23 3.71 14.03
N VAL A 59 6.07 4.06 14.53
CA VAL A 59 4.82 3.82 13.80
C VAL A 59 4.87 4.41 12.40
N VAL A 60 4.27 3.70 11.43
CA VAL A 60 4.22 4.05 9.99
C VAL A 60 5.56 4.38 9.33
N GLY A 61 6.68 4.07 9.97
CA GLY A 61 8.03 4.40 9.49
C GLY A 61 8.44 3.77 8.16
N GLU A 62 7.85 2.61 7.83
CA GLU A 62 8.14 1.83 6.62
C GLU A 62 7.06 2.04 5.53
N ALA A 63 6.66 0.99 4.79
CA ALA A 63 5.77 1.04 3.63
C ALA A 63 4.52 1.90 3.83
N SER A 64 3.95 1.93 5.04
CA SER A 64 2.76 2.73 5.37
C SER A 64 2.97 4.23 5.26
N GLY A 65 4.15 4.74 5.66
CA GLY A 65 4.52 6.15 5.54
C GLY A 65 5.41 6.47 4.34
N ARG A 66 5.60 5.52 3.40
CA ARG A 66 6.52 5.66 2.26
C ARG A 66 5.87 5.36 0.91
N ASN A 67 4.57 5.16 0.84
CA ASN A 67 3.83 4.88 -0.40
C ASN A 67 3.38 6.18 -1.11
N GLY A 68 2.72 6.05 -2.28
CA GLY A 68 2.34 7.19 -3.13
C GLY A 68 1.12 7.97 -2.66
N GLY A 69 0.49 7.60 -1.56
CA GLY A 69 -0.70 8.28 -1.06
C GLY A 69 -2.01 7.90 -1.75
N HIS A 70 -2.00 6.85 -2.55
CA HIS A 70 -3.16 6.35 -3.27
C HIS A 70 -3.97 5.36 -2.42
N VAL A 71 -5.28 5.53 -2.39
CA VAL A 71 -6.27 4.61 -1.81
C VAL A 71 -7.08 4.04 -2.98
N ASN A 72 -6.43 3.25 -3.82
CA ASN A 72 -6.98 2.81 -5.09
C ASN A 72 -7.76 1.50 -4.96
N ASN A 73 -9.02 1.47 -5.44
CA ASN A 73 -9.79 0.24 -5.61
C ASN A 73 -9.29 -0.59 -6.82
N GLY A 74 -9.87 -1.77 -6.99
CA GLY A 74 -9.51 -2.72 -8.05
C GLY A 74 -8.32 -3.61 -7.70
N LEU A 75 -8.15 -4.66 -8.50
CA LEU A 75 -7.12 -5.67 -8.29
C LEU A 75 -5.72 -5.18 -8.67
N ALA A 76 -4.69 -5.84 -8.16
CA ALA A 76 -3.28 -5.59 -8.54
C ALA A 76 -2.96 -5.92 -10.01
N GLY A 77 -3.87 -6.57 -10.71
CA GLY A 77 -3.80 -6.91 -12.13
C GLY A 77 -5.08 -6.54 -12.86
N SER A 78 -5.20 -7.01 -14.11
CA SER A 78 -6.41 -6.88 -14.91
C SER A 78 -7.56 -7.70 -14.34
N PHE A 79 -8.77 -7.15 -14.29
CA PHE A 79 -9.98 -7.87 -13.88
C PHE A 79 -10.32 -9.00 -14.86
N SER A 80 -10.15 -8.76 -16.15
CA SER A 80 -10.31 -9.77 -17.20
C SER A 80 -9.37 -10.96 -17.02
N PHE A 81 -8.12 -10.70 -16.65
CA PHE A 81 -7.16 -11.75 -16.33
C PHE A 81 -7.55 -12.51 -15.06
N ALA A 82 -8.04 -11.83 -14.03
CA ALA A 82 -8.53 -12.48 -12.82
C ALA A 82 -9.72 -13.40 -13.12
N CYS A 83 -10.71 -12.94 -13.91
CA CYS A 83 -11.84 -13.76 -14.36
C CYS A 83 -11.37 -15.02 -15.10
N LYS A 84 -10.38 -14.90 -15.98
CA LYS A 84 -9.83 -16.04 -16.72
C LYS A 84 -9.16 -17.08 -15.81
N ASN A 85 -8.48 -16.64 -14.74
CA ASN A 85 -7.68 -17.54 -13.91
C ASN A 85 -8.44 -18.12 -12.72
N MET A 86 -9.43 -17.44 -12.17
CA MET A 86 -10.13 -17.90 -10.97
C MET A 86 -11.66 -18.00 -11.12
N GLY A 87 -12.20 -17.68 -12.30
CA GLY A 87 -13.64 -17.60 -12.57
C GLY A 87 -14.22 -16.24 -12.22
N VAL A 88 -15.34 -15.89 -12.87
CA VAL A 88 -16.02 -14.58 -12.76
C VAL A 88 -16.45 -14.31 -11.33
N ASP A 89 -17.15 -15.26 -10.67
CA ASP A 89 -17.69 -15.09 -9.33
C ASP A 89 -16.63 -14.78 -8.28
N LYS A 90 -15.49 -15.51 -8.34
CA LYS A 90 -14.38 -15.28 -7.41
C LYS A 90 -13.66 -13.96 -7.70
N ALA A 91 -13.49 -13.60 -8.97
CA ALA A 91 -12.89 -12.34 -9.36
C ALA A 91 -13.75 -11.15 -8.93
N THR A 92 -15.08 -11.24 -9.13
CA THR A 92 -16.07 -10.24 -8.71
C THR A 92 -16.13 -10.10 -7.19
N SER A 93 -16.18 -11.22 -6.47
CA SER A 93 -16.11 -11.21 -5.00
C SER A 93 -14.85 -10.53 -4.49
N LEU A 94 -13.69 -10.85 -5.08
CA LEU A 94 -12.42 -10.25 -4.71
C LEU A 94 -12.38 -8.75 -5.05
N TYR A 95 -12.90 -8.34 -6.21
CA TYR A 95 -12.99 -6.94 -6.61
C TYR A 95 -13.83 -6.14 -5.60
N ARG A 96 -14.98 -6.67 -5.16
CA ARG A 96 -15.83 -6.05 -4.13
C ARG A 96 -15.11 -5.89 -2.79
N VAL A 97 -14.24 -6.84 -2.42
CA VAL A 97 -13.39 -6.71 -1.22
C VAL A 97 -12.44 -5.51 -1.35
N PHE A 98 -11.85 -5.27 -2.53
CA PHE A 98 -11.00 -4.09 -2.74
C PHE A 98 -11.78 -2.77 -2.70
N ASN A 99 -13.04 -2.75 -3.15
CA ASN A 99 -13.91 -1.59 -3.01
C ASN A 99 -14.25 -1.35 -1.52
N ALA A 100 -14.70 -2.38 -0.80
CA ALA A 100 -14.98 -2.31 0.63
C ALA A 100 -13.77 -1.88 1.46
N ALA A 101 -12.56 -2.17 0.98
CA ALA A 101 -11.34 -1.71 1.64
C ALA A 101 -11.16 -0.19 1.56
N VAL A 102 -11.56 0.45 0.46
CA VAL A 102 -11.57 1.92 0.35
C VAL A 102 -12.61 2.53 1.29
N ASP A 103 -13.82 1.96 1.31
CA ASP A 103 -14.91 2.38 2.20
C ASP A 103 -14.50 2.23 3.68
N THR A 104 -13.74 1.19 4.00
CA THR A 104 -13.20 1.00 5.37
C THR A 104 -12.23 2.11 5.77
N VAL A 105 -11.34 2.55 4.86
CA VAL A 105 -10.44 3.67 5.15
C VAL A 105 -11.24 4.94 5.41
N GLU A 106 -12.22 5.27 4.58
CA GLU A 106 -13.08 6.43 4.76
C GLU A 106 -13.84 6.39 6.08
N THR A 107 -14.40 5.22 6.42
CA THR A 107 -15.08 5.00 7.70
C THR A 107 -14.13 5.22 8.88
N VAL A 108 -12.90 4.68 8.82
CA VAL A 108 -11.89 4.89 9.87
C VAL A 108 -11.53 6.37 10.01
N VAL A 109 -11.33 7.07 8.91
CA VAL A 109 -11.03 8.51 8.89
C VAL A 109 -12.15 9.31 9.55
N ARG A 110 -13.38 9.08 9.12
CA ARG A 110 -14.57 9.78 9.63
C ARG A 110 -14.82 9.49 11.12
N ASP A 111 -14.88 8.22 11.48
CA ASP A 111 -15.31 7.80 12.82
C ASP A 111 -14.28 8.14 13.90
N ASN A 112 -13.01 8.34 13.51
CA ASN A 112 -11.95 8.76 14.42
C ASN A 112 -11.52 10.22 14.23
N ALA A 113 -12.23 10.98 13.37
CA ALA A 113 -11.93 12.40 13.06
C ALA A 113 -10.46 12.63 12.68
N ILE A 114 -9.90 11.74 11.82
CA ILE A 114 -8.48 11.83 11.42
C ILE A 114 -8.34 12.88 10.30
N ASP A 115 -7.65 13.97 10.60
CA ASP A 115 -7.32 15.00 9.61
C ASP A 115 -6.12 14.53 8.75
N CYS A 116 -6.42 14.01 7.55
CA CYS A 116 -5.42 13.46 6.65
C CYS A 116 -5.66 13.77 5.17
N ASP A 117 -6.37 14.84 4.86
CA ASP A 117 -6.71 15.24 3.48
C ASP A 117 -7.34 14.08 2.67
N PHE A 118 -8.23 13.29 3.30
CA PHE A 118 -8.92 12.19 2.60
C PHE A 118 -9.91 12.74 1.58
N GLU A 119 -9.81 12.26 0.34
CA GLU A 119 -10.67 12.72 -0.76
C GLU A 119 -10.97 11.58 -1.73
N ARG A 120 -12.25 11.40 -2.09
CA ARG A 120 -12.73 10.51 -3.17
C ARG A 120 -12.48 11.16 -4.53
N CYS A 121 -11.24 11.15 -5.00
CA CYS A 121 -10.86 11.76 -6.27
C CYS A 121 -11.00 10.82 -7.49
N GLY A 122 -11.20 9.52 -7.26
CA GLY A 122 -11.13 8.51 -8.30
C GLY A 122 -9.70 8.20 -8.78
N LYS A 123 -9.59 7.19 -9.65
CA LYS A 123 -8.34 6.77 -10.28
C LYS A 123 -8.51 6.72 -11.79
N LEU A 124 -7.53 7.21 -12.52
CA LEU A 124 -7.38 7.07 -13.97
C LEU A 124 -6.22 6.10 -14.26
N LYS A 125 -6.51 5.00 -14.94
CA LYS A 125 -5.50 4.08 -15.46
C LYS A 125 -5.33 4.35 -16.96
N VAL A 126 -4.11 4.75 -17.38
CA VAL A 126 -3.86 5.20 -18.76
C VAL A 126 -2.93 4.27 -19.53
N GLY A 127 -3.20 4.14 -20.83
CA GLY A 127 -2.40 3.39 -21.79
C GLY A 127 -1.99 4.22 -23.00
N ASN A 128 -0.83 3.88 -23.59
CA ASN A 128 -0.27 4.56 -24.76
C ASN A 128 -0.12 3.64 -25.99
N LEU A 129 -0.35 2.34 -25.84
CA LEU A 129 -0.25 1.35 -26.92
C LEU A 129 -1.63 0.82 -27.29
N GLN A 130 -1.79 0.33 -28.53
CA GLN A 130 -3.03 -0.34 -28.95
C GLN A 130 -3.34 -1.58 -28.08
N ALA A 131 -2.31 -2.32 -27.68
CA ALA A 131 -2.46 -3.43 -26.75
C ALA A 131 -2.99 -2.98 -25.37
N HIS A 132 -2.57 -1.79 -24.89
CA HIS A 132 -3.09 -1.20 -23.65
C HIS A 132 -4.56 -0.81 -23.80
N ARG A 133 -4.94 -0.19 -24.95
CA ARG A 133 -6.32 0.18 -25.25
C ARG A 133 -7.23 -1.06 -25.27
N ALA A 134 -6.83 -2.12 -25.95
CA ALA A 134 -7.58 -3.36 -26.02
C ALA A 134 -7.77 -4.00 -24.62
N ALA A 135 -6.72 -3.98 -23.79
CA ALA A 135 -6.77 -4.50 -22.42
C ALA A 135 -7.69 -3.67 -21.51
N LEU A 136 -7.64 -2.32 -21.63
CA LEU A 136 -8.52 -1.43 -20.86
C LEU A 136 -9.98 -1.58 -21.28
N LEU A 137 -10.26 -1.71 -22.58
CA LEU A 137 -11.61 -1.95 -23.08
C LEU A 137 -12.16 -3.29 -22.60
N SER A 138 -11.36 -4.36 -22.67
CA SER A 138 -11.76 -5.67 -22.14
C SER A 138 -12.01 -5.64 -20.60
N ASP A 139 -11.21 -4.89 -19.84
CA ASP A 139 -11.45 -4.68 -18.41
C ASP A 139 -12.74 -3.88 -18.18
N TYR A 140 -12.97 -2.81 -18.94
CA TYR A 140 -14.18 -2.00 -18.87
C TYR A 140 -15.46 -2.82 -19.08
N GLU A 141 -15.55 -3.54 -20.21
CA GLU A 141 -16.73 -4.33 -20.57
C GLU A 141 -17.06 -5.37 -19.47
N LYS A 142 -16.05 -6.05 -18.94
CA LYS A 142 -16.27 -7.04 -17.88
C LYS A 142 -16.59 -6.40 -16.54
N LEU A 143 -15.91 -5.34 -16.15
CA LEU A 143 -16.18 -4.65 -14.89
C LEU A 143 -17.57 -4.08 -14.87
N GLN A 144 -17.98 -3.38 -15.93
CA GLN A 144 -19.30 -2.76 -16.04
C GLN A 144 -20.41 -3.80 -15.89
N LYS A 145 -20.22 -4.97 -16.49
CA LYS A 145 -21.20 -6.05 -16.45
C LYS A 145 -21.23 -6.81 -15.12
N GLU A 146 -20.07 -7.11 -14.55
CA GLU A 146 -19.95 -8.13 -13.49
C GLU A 146 -19.65 -7.57 -12.09
N ALA A 147 -19.04 -6.38 -11.99
CA ALA A 147 -18.48 -5.95 -10.71
C ALA A 147 -18.65 -4.47 -10.37
N ASP A 148 -18.54 -3.56 -11.34
CA ASP A 148 -18.48 -2.11 -11.10
C ASP A 148 -19.07 -1.36 -12.30
N PRO A 149 -20.39 -1.04 -12.29
CA PRO A 149 -21.06 -0.36 -13.39
C PRO A 149 -20.62 1.11 -13.55
N ASP A 150 -19.95 1.70 -12.55
CA ASP A 150 -19.57 3.10 -12.54
C ASP A 150 -18.23 3.39 -13.22
N VAL A 151 -17.46 2.34 -13.60
CA VAL A 151 -16.23 2.53 -14.36
C VAL A 151 -16.52 3.15 -15.72
N LYS A 152 -15.60 4.00 -16.22
CA LYS A 152 -15.75 4.69 -17.51
C LYS A 152 -14.51 4.51 -18.36
N PHE A 153 -14.71 4.02 -19.57
CA PHE A 153 -13.66 4.02 -20.59
C PHE A 153 -13.63 5.38 -21.29
N ILE A 154 -12.43 5.93 -21.47
CA ILE A 154 -12.20 7.19 -22.20
C ILE A 154 -11.07 7.02 -23.21
N ASP A 155 -11.15 7.73 -24.33
CA ASP A 155 -10.11 7.73 -25.34
C ASP A 155 -9.96 9.10 -26.03
N GLY A 156 -8.94 9.23 -26.88
CA GLY A 156 -8.69 10.42 -27.69
C GLY A 156 -8.70 11.72 -26.87
N GLN A 157 -9.54 12.68 -27.31
CA GLN A 157 -9.62 14.00 -26.67
C GLN A 157 -10.14 13.95 -25.22
N GLN A 158 -10.90 12.92 -24.86
CA GLN A 158 -11.41 12.77 -23.50
C GLN A 158 -10.28 12.56 -22.48
N ILE A 159 -9.14 12.03 -22.89
CA ILE A 159 -7.96 11.92 -22.00
C ILE A 159 -7.50 13.30 -21.56
N ARG A 160 -7.49 14.31 -22.45
CA ARG A 160 -7.03 15.66 -22.12
C ARG A 160 -7.90 16.37 -21.09
N SER A 161 -9.18 16.03 -20.98
CA SER A 161 -10.04 16.55 -19.92
C SER A 161 -9.71 15.97 -18.53
N GLU A 162 -8.91 14.93 -18.46
CA GLU A 162 -8.47 14.29 -17.21
C GLU A 162 -6.96 14.50 -16.97
N LEU A 163 -6.16 14.53 -18.02
CA LEU A 163 -4.70 14.63 -17.97
C LEU A 163 -4.16 15.30 -19.24
N GLU A 164 -3.51 16.46 -19.12
CA GLU A 164 -2.92 17.17 -20.25
C GLU A 164 -1.62 16.50 -20.70
N SER A 165 -1.77 15.46 -21.51
CA SER A 165 -0.66 14.69 -22.06
C SER A 165 -1.06 14.00 -23.36
N ASP A 166 -0.27 14.19 -24.42
CA ASP A 166 -0.42 13.52 -25.70
C ASP A 166 0.16 12.08 -25.69
N LEU A 167 0.78 11.68 -24.61
CA LEU A 167 1.39 10.36 -24.50
C LEU A 167 0.36 9.23 -24.48
N PHE A 168 -0.85 9.50 -23.99
CA PHE A 168 -1.85 8.46 -23.75
C PHE A 168 -3.00 8.53 -24.74
N ASN A 169 -3.46 7.36 -25.22
CA ASN A 169 -4.55 7.22 -26.18
C ASN A 169 -5.83 6.59 -25.61
N SER A 170 -5.76 6.05 -24.40
CA SER A 170 -6.88 5.36 -23.74
C SER A 170 -6.77 5.40 -22.23
N GLY A 171 -7.91 5.39 -21.55
CA GLY A 171 -7.98 5.38 -20.10
C GLY A 171 -9.19 4.66 -19.55
N LEU A 172 -9.07 4.21 -18.31
CA LEU A 172 -10.16 3.63 -17.54
C LEU A 172 -10.26 4.36 -16.20
N ILE A 173 -11.40 4.98 -15.94
CA ILE A 173 -11.69 5.72 -14.72
C ILE A 173 -12.39 4.79 -13.73
N TYR A 174 -11.87 4.76 -12.50
CA TYR A 174 -12.44 4.06 -11.34
C TYR A 174 -12.87 5.11 -10.32
N PRO A 175 -14.16 5.44 -10.22
CA PRO A 175 -14.62 6.56 -9.38
C PRO A 175 -14.46 6.32 -7.88
N GLN A 176 -14.43 5.07 -7.42
CA GLN A 176 -14.40 4.73 -6.00
C GLN A 176 -13.02 4.87 -5.34
N SER A 177 -11.97 5.15 -6.09
CA SER A 177 -10.64 5.40 -5.53
C SER A 177 -10.55 6.73 -4.79
N ALA A 178 -9.60 6.81 -3.87
CA ALA A 178 -9.38 8.00 -3.06
C ALA A 178 -7.88 8.29 -2.91
N ARG A 179 -7.56 9.43 -2.29
CA ARG A 179 -6.22 9.84 -1.88
C ARG A 179 -6.22 10.35 -0.43
N MET A 180 -5.07 10.36 0.21
CA MET A 180 -4.91 10.97 1.53
C MET A 180 -3.43 11.23 1.84
N HIS A 181 -3.16 11.93 2.94
CA HIS A 181 -1.83 12.14 3.49
C HIS A 181 -1.45 10.98 4.43
N MET A 182 -0.51 10.13 3.99
CA MET A 182 -0.21 8.86 4.66
C MET A 182 0.33 9.00 6.08
N GLY A 183 1.18 9.98 6.32
CA GLY A 183 1.76 10.21 7.65
C GLY A 183 0.71 10.70 8.66
N ARG A 184 -0.14 11.67 8.27
CA ARG A 184 -1.23 12.17 9.11
C ARG A 184 -2.25 11.06 9.40
N PHE A 185 -2.64 10.28 8.39
CA PHE A 185 -3.51 9.13 8.58
C PHE A 185 -2.93 8.13 9.58
N GLY A 186 -1.65 7.76 9.41
CA GLY A 186 -1.02 6.77 10.27
C GLY A 186 -0.85 7.23 11.71
N VAL A 187 -0.46 8.47 11.93
CA VAL A 187 -0.36 9.07 13.27
C VAL A 187 -1.75 9.18 13.91
N GLY A 188 -2.75 9.66 13.17
CA GLY A 188 -4.13 9.73 13.66
C GLY A 188 -4.70 8.36 14.03
N LEU A 189 -4.38 7.33 13.24
CA LEU A 189 -4.77 5.95 13.54
C LEU A 189 -4.08 5.43 14.82
N ALA A 190 -2.79 5.72 15.02
CA ALA A 190 -2.07 5.36 16.23
C ALA A 190 -2.64 6.08 17.47
N GLN A 191 -2.93 7.39 17.34
CA GLN A 191 -3.60 8.15 18.41
C GLN A 191 -4.99 7.57 18.74
N SER A 192 -5.73 7.12 17.73
CA SER A 192 -7.03 6.48 17.93
C SER A 192 -6.92 5.17 18.70
N VAL A 193 -5.88 4.37 18.45
CA VAL A 193 -5.59 3.16 19.24
C VAL A 193 -5.37 3.51 20.71
N MET A 194 -4.53 4.51 20.99
CA MET A 194 -4.24 4.94 22.37
C MET A 194 -5.47 5.54 23.06
N LYS A 195 -6.25 6.36 22.34
CA LYS A 195 -7.51 6.94 22.85
C LYS A 195 -8.51 5.83 23.22
N ALA A 196 -8.52 4.72 22.48
CA ALA A 196 -9.32 3.54 22.80
C ALA A 196 -8.72 2.68 23.94
N GLY A 197 -7.61 3.09 24.57
CA GLY A 197 -6.96 2.38 25.66
C GLY A 197 -6.00 1.26 25.22
N GLY A 198 -5.58 1.23 23.97
CA GLY A 198 -4.49 0.36 23.50
C GLY A 198 -3.13 0.94 23.87
N LEU A 199 -2.13 0.08 24.04
CA LEU A 199 -0.75 0.48 24.32
C LEU A 199 0.10 0.27 23.07
N ILE A 200 0.88 1.29 22.69
CA ILE A 200 1.81 1.24 21.54
C ILE A 200 3.23 1.48 22.07
N PHE A 201 4.12 0.54 21.79
CA PHE A 201 5.53 0.62 22.16
C PHE A 201 6.38 0.71 20.89
N GLU A 202 6.96 1.87 20.66
CA GLU A 202 7.99 2.09 19.63
C GLU A 202 9.37 1.65 20.15
N ASN A 203 10.34 1.47 19.25
CA ASN A 203 11.68 0.98 19.55
C ASN A 203 11.67 -0.34 20.35
N THR A 204 10.61 -1.13 20.18
CA THR A 204 10.36 -2.35 20.95
C THR A 204 10.14 -3.54 19.99
N PRO A 205 11.22 -4.07 19.38
CA PRO A 205 11.12 -5.21 18.50
C PRO A 205 10.69 -6.47 19.24
N MET A 206 9.81 -7.28 18.65
CA MET A 206 9.61 -8.65 19.07
C MET A 206 10.89 -9.46 18.77
N THR A 207 11.51 -10.03 19.77
CA THR A 207 12.73 -10.86 19.66
C THR A 207 12.43 -12.36 19.63
N GLY A 208 11.28 -12.78 20.13
CA GLY A 208 10.86 -14.17 20.14
C GLY A 208 9.38 -14.35 20.39
N ILE A 209 8.87 -15.51 19.99
CA ILE A 209 7.51 -15.96 20.28
C ILE A 209 7.55 -17.44 20.60
N LYS A 210 6.91 -17.84 21.70
CA LYS A 210 6.77 -19.24 22.14
C LYS A 210 5.31 -19.54 22.43
N SER A 211 4.80 -20.64 21.91
CA SER A 211 3.48 -21.16 22.29
C SER A 211 3.52 -21.70 23.71
N GLY A 212 2.47 -21.42 24.49
CA GLY A 212 2.31 -21.86 25.87
C GLY A 212 0.86 -22.29 26.15
N LYS A 213 0.57 -22.65 27.37
CA LYS A 213 -0.79 -23.05 27.78
C LYS A 213 -1.72 -21.83 27.69
N GLY A 214 -2.66 -21.87 26.74
CA GLY A 214 -3.69 -20.86 26.56
C GLY A 214 -3.25 -19.59 25.79
N GLY A 215 -2.07 -19.60 25.14
CA GLY A 215 -1.61 -18.46 24.36
C GLY A 215 -0.12 -18.49 24.01
N PHE A 216 0.50 -17.33 23.99
CA PHE A 216 1.86 -17.11 23.53
C PHE A 216 2.64 -16.24 24.51
N GLU A 217 3.90 -16.58 24.75
CA GLU A 217 4.88 -15.70 25.36
C GLU A 217 5.62 -14.94 24.26
N VAL A 218 5.48 -13.63 24.25
CA VAL A 218 6.16 -12.71 23.30
C VAL A 218 7.30 -12.03 24.03
N SER A 219 8.52 -12.19 23.52
CA SER A 219 9.73 -11.60 24.10
C SER A 219 10.10 -10.30 23.39
N THR A 220 10.55 -9.31 24.18
CA THR A 220 11.12 -8.04 23.70
C THR A 220 12.42 -7.75 24.45
N PRO A 221 13.24 -6.77 24.06
CA PRO A 221 14.41 -6.33 24.85
C PRO A 221 14.03 -5.78 26.24
N HIS A 222 12.78 -5.37 26.42
CA HIS A 222 12.28 -4.71 27.64
C HIS A 222 11.49 -5.63 28.58
N GLY A 223 11.30 -6.90 28.20
CA GLY A 223 10.56 -7.87 28.98
C GLY A 223 9.73 -8.82 28.14
N ARG A 224 8.86 -9.57 28.81
CA ARG A 224 7.99 -10.57 28.20
C ARG A 224 6.53 -10.21 28.44
N ILE A 225 5.69 -10.51 27.44
CA ILE A 225 4.24 -10.32 27.50
C ILE A 225 3.60 -11.67 27.20
N PHE A 226 2.68 -12.10 28.03
CA PHE A 226 1.80 -13.21 27.70
C PHE A 226 0.57 -12.68 26.95
N ALA A 227 0.23 -13.28 25.81
CA ALA A 227 -0.92 -12.91 25.01
C ALA A 227 -1.76 -14.12 24.62
N LYS A 228 -3.09 -14.03 24.72
CA LYS A 228 -3.99 -15.09 24.22
C LYS A 228 -3.85 -15.25 22.71
N ASN A 229 -3.72 -14.13 22.00
CA ASN A 229 -3.59 -14.09 20.55
C ASN A 229 -2.41 -13.20 20.13
N VAL A 230 -1.77 -13.54 19.02
CA VAL A 230 -0.71 -12.71 18.41
C VAL A 230 -1.03 -12.50 16.92
N LEU A 231 -0.93 -11.25 16.46
CA LEU A 231 -1.03 -10.88 15.06
C LEU A 231 0.32 -10.40 14.53
N MET A 232 0.82 -11.04 13.49
CA MET A 232 1.99 -10.60 12.70
C MET A 232 1.54 -9.71 11.55
N ALA A 233 1.92 -8.42 11.61
CA ALA A 233 1.65 -7.39 10.58
C ALA A 233 2.97 -6.72 10.13
N THR A 234 4.01 -7.53 9.93
CA THR A 234 5.41 -7.09 9.81
C THR A 234 5.87 -6.80 8.38
N GLY A 235 5.01 -7.00 7.37
CA GLY A 235 5.31 -6.69 5.95
C GLY A 235 6.65 -7.28 5.49
N THR A 236 7.54 -6.42 5.00
CA THR A 236 8.87 -6.78 4.49
C THR A 236 9.94 -6.94 5.56
N SER A 237 9.58 -6.93 6.84
CA SER A 237 10.55 -7.04 7.95
C SER A 237 11.45 -8.27 7.81
N ARG A 238 12.74 -8.09 8.03
CA ARG A 238 13.72 -9.19 8.10
C ARG A 238 13.73 -9.91 9.44
N HIS A 239 13.03 -9.38 10.42
CA HIS A 239 12.90 -9.94 11.76
C HIS A 239 11.66 -10.81 11.89
N GLY A 240 11.61 -11.64 12.91
CA GLY A 240 10.51 -12.57 13.14
C GLY A 240 10.66 -13.91 12.43
N PRO A 241 9.63 -14.77 12.48
CA PRO A 241 9.69 -16.12 11.95
C PRO A 241 10.06 -16.20 10.46
N SER A 242 11.00 -17.09 10.13
CA SER A 242 11.47 -17.27 8.74
C SER A 242 10.37 -17.71 7.78
N TRP A 243 9.33 -18.34 8.33
CA TRP A 243 8.17 -18.78 7.55
C TRP A 243 7.52 -17.64 6.77
N PHE A 244 7.33 -16.44 7.38
CA PHE A 244 6.79 -15.26 6.71
C PHE A 244 7.79 -14.69 5.70
N ARG A 245 9.05 -14.53 6.12
CA ARG A 245 10.10 -13.92 5.29
C ARG A 245 10.32 -14.64 3.96
N GLN A 246 10.25 -15.97 3.95
CA GLN A 246 10.46 -16.78 2.74
C GLN A 246 9.31 -16.71 1.73
N ARG A 247 8.23 -15.98 2.03
CA ARG A 247 7.02 -15.87 1.22
C ARG A 247 6.73 -14.46 0.71
N ILE A 248 7.56 -13.49 1.12
CA ILE A 248 7.46 -12.09 0.71
C ILE A 248 8.77 -11.69 0.04
N MET A 249 8.66 -11.14 -1.19
CA MET A 249 9.77 -10.51 -1.88
C MET A 249 9.69 -8.99 -1.65
N PRO A 250 10.65 -8.39 -0.93
CA PRO A 250 10.75 -6.94 -0.87
C PRO A 250 11.23 -6.38 -2.21
N VAL A 251 10.44 -5.52 -2.83
CA VAL A 251 10.78 -4.84 -4.08
C VAL A 251 10.76 -3.34 -3.86
N GLY A 252 11.90 -2.69 -4.14
CA GLY A 252 12.03 -1.24 -4.00
C GLY A 252 11.10 -0.48 -4.94
N SER A 253 10.45 0.56 -4.43
CA SER A 253 9.71 1.57 -5.18
C SER A 253 10.14 2.94 -4.69
N PHE A 254 10.26 3.90 -5.61
CA PHE A 254 10.79 5.22 -5.31
C PHE A 254 9.77 6.28 -5.70
N ILE A 255 9.80 7.39 -4.97
CA ILE A 255 8.84 8.47 -5.09
C ILE A 255 9.58 9.79 -4.97
N VAL A 256 9.16 10.76 -5.77
CA VAL A 256 9.55 12.16 -5.65
C VAL A 256 8.32 13.00 -5.35
N ALA A 257 8.51 14.09 -4.61
CA ALA A 257 7.55 15.17 -4.46
C ALA A 257 8.19 16.48 -4.92
N THR A 258 7.47 17.23 -5.74
CA THR A 258 7.91 18.56 -6.18
C THR A 258 7.86 19.55 -5.02
N GLU A 259 8.46 20.72 -5.21
CA GLU A 259 8.07 21.91 -4.44
C GLU A 259 6.58 22.23 -4.70
N PRO A 260 5.91 22.98 -3.82
CA PRO A 260 4.54 23.44 -4.07
C PRO A 260 4.47 24.28 -5.35
N MET A 261 3.40 24.12 -6.11
CA MET A 261 3.12 24.84 -7.35
C MET A 261 1.83 25.66 -7.19
N ASP A 262 1.58 26.56 -8.13
CA ASP A 262 0.28 27.23 -8.20
C ASP A 262 -0.82 26.20 -8.49
N ALA A 263 -1.95 26.34 -7.81
CA ALA A 263 -3.10 25.43 -8.00
C ALA A 263 -3.55 25.39 -9.48
N THR A 264 -3.55 26.54 -10.16
CA THR A 264 -3.89 26.65 -11.59
C THR A 264 -2.95 25.84 -12.49
N THR A 265 -1.66 25.75 -12.15
CA THR A 265 -0.71 24.88 -12.88
C THR A 265 -1.09 23.40 -12.76
N LEU A 266 -1.43 22.94 -11.55
CA LEU A 266 -1.85 21.55 -11.34
C LEU A 266 -3.20 21.26 -12.01
N GLU A 267 -4.15 22.19 -11.96
CA GLU A 267 -5.43 22.05 -12.65
C GLU A 267 -5.27 21.99 -14.18
N GLN A 268 -4.33 22.74 -14.75
CA GLN A 268 -4.02 22.66 -16.17
C GLN A 268 -3.36 21.34 -16.56
N VAL A 269 -2.45 20.81 -15.74
CA VAL A 269 -1.74 19.54 -16.03
C VAL A 269 -2.61 18.32 -15.72
N MET A 270 -3.44 18.38 -14.68
CA MET A 270 -4.28 17.28 -14.21
C MET A 270 -5.74 17.76 -13.97
N PRO A 271 -6.46 18.20 -15.01
CA PRO A 271 -7.79 18.79 -14.85
C PRO A 271 -8.80 17.84 -14.17
N GLY A 272 -8.68 16.55 -14.36
CA GLY A 272 -9.50 15.55 -13.69
C GLY A 272 -9.20 15.35 -12.20
N GLY A 273 -8.06 15.86 -11.70
CA GLY A 273 -7.66 15.79 -10.28
C GLY A 273 -7.48 14.38 -9.71
N ARG A 274 -7.46 13.36 -10.55
CA ARG A 274 -7.47 11.94 -10.13
C ARG A 274 -6.07 11.41 -9.79
N ASN A 275 -6.05 10.30 -9.06
CA ASN A 275 -4.87 9.44 -9.01
C ASN A 275 -4.62 8.84 -10.39
N VAL A 276 -3.42 8.96 -10.93
CA VAL A 276 -3.07 8.38 -12.24
C VAL A 276 -2.12 7.20 -12.07
N VAL A 277 -2.35 6.15 -12.87
CA VAL A 277 -1.48 4.95 -12.95
C VAL A 277 -1.30 4.58 -14.41
N THR A 278 -0.06 4.41 -14.87
CA THR A 278 0.25 4.03 -16.26
C THR A 278 0.29 2.52 -16.45
N MET A 279 0.10 2.02 -17.68
CA MET A 279 0.04 0.59 -17.98
C MET A 279 1.38 -0.07 -18.35
N GLN A 280 2.47 0.69 -18.48
CA GLN A 280 3.78 0.11 -18.76
C GLN A 280 4.17 -0.95 -17.70
N ASN A 281 5.03 -1.91 -18.05
CA ASN A 281 5.53 -2.92 -17.11
C ASN A 281 6.25 -2.26 -15.92
N ILE A 282 7.03 -1.21 -16.21
CA ILE A 282 7.58 -0.29 -15.20
C ILE A 282 6.66 0.92 -15.15
N HIS A 283 5.50 0.73 -14.52
CA HIS A 283 4.48 1.75 -14.43
C HIS A 283 4.89 2.91 -13.52
N ASN A 284 4.46 4.11 -13.93
CA ASN A 284 4.47 5.28 -13.08
C ASN A 284 3.08 5.48 -12.44
N TYR A 285 3.07 6.13 -11.32
CA TYR A 285 1.85 6.56 -10.64
C TYR A 285 2.08 7.95 -10.07
N PHE A 286 1.07 8.80 -10.14
CA PHE A 286 1.19 10.19 -9.70
C PHE A 286 -0.15 10.79 -9.30
N ARG A 287 -0.08 11.83 -8.51
CA ARG A 287 -1.23 12.62 -8.05
C ARG A 287 -0.81 13.96 -7.46
N ALA A 288 -1.75 14.91 -7.39
CA ALA A 288 -1.58 16.13 -6.61
C ALA A 288 -1.77 15.88 -5.10
N THR A 289 -1.14 16.72 -4.27
CA THR A 289 -1.38 16.85 -2.82
C THR A 289 -2.25 18.06 -2.51
N ALA A 290 -2.79 18.13 -1.29
CA ALA A 290 -3.58 19.27 -0.84
C ALA A 290 -2.77 20.59 -0.75
N ASP A 291 -1.44 20.51 -0.58
CA ASP A 291 -0.51 21.64 -0.62
C ASP A 291 0.11 21.88 -2.00
N ASN A 292 -0.58 21.45 -3.06
CA ASN A 292 -0.25 21.68 -4.47
C ASN A 292 1.12 21.16 -4.91
N ARG A 293 1.54 19.98 -4.43
CA ARG A 293 2.70 19.26 -4.93
C ARG A 293 2.27 18.15 -5.89
N LEU A 294 3.14 17.77 -6.79
CA LEU A 294 3.01 16.55 -7.56
C LEU A 294 3.82 15.44 -6.89
N ILE A 295 3.15 14.40 -6.45
CA ILE A 295 3.77 13.14 -6.05
C ILE A 295 3.89 12.28 -7.31
N PHE A 296 5.11 11.83 -7.63
CA PHE A 296 5.37 10.98 -8.79
C PHE A 296 6.24 9.80 -8.37
N GLY A 297 5.76 8.58 -8.62
CA GLY A 297 6.43 7.37 -8.21
C GLY A 297 6.55 6.33 -9.31
N GLY A 298 7.44 5.37 -9.10
CA GLY A 298 7.66 4.26 -10.01
C GLY A 298 8.77 3.33 -9.53
N ARG A 299 9.01 2.26 -10.30
CA ARG A 299 10.11 1.33 -10.07
C ARG A 299 11.37 1.79 -10.79
N ALA A 300 11.90 2.96 -10.42
CA ALA A 300 13.13 3.49 -11.01
C ALA A 300 14.31 2.53 -10.82
N SER A 301 14.35 1.81 -9.69
CA SER A 301 15.33 0.78 -9.38
C SER A 301 14.67 -0.43 -8.74
N PHE A 302 15.13 -1.64 -9.07
CA PHE A 302 14.72 -2.89 -8.40
C PHE A 302 15.59 -3.21 -7.17
N SER A 303 16.41 -2.24 -6.73
CA SER A 303 17.20 -2.31 -5.51
C SER A 303 16.43 -1.77 -4.31
N ARG A 304 16.90 -2.11 -3.10
CA ARG A 304 16.37 -1.51 -1.87
C ARG A 304 16.78 -0.04 -1.76
N SER A 305 15.95 0.73 -1.06
CA SER A 305 16.27 2.13 -0.73
C SER A 305 17.57 2.25 0.05
N ARG A 306 18.47 3.10 -0.47
CA ARG A 306 19.71 3.57 0.16
C ARG A 306 19.98 4.98 -0.36
N THR A 307 20.73 5.80 0.37
CA THR A 307 21.02 7.19 -0.04
C THR A 307 21.44 7.33 -1.50
N THR A 308 22.37 6.49 -1.95
CA THR A 308 22.88 6.53 -3.35
C THR A 308 21.83 6.10 -4.38
N THR A 309 21.00 5.09 -4.06
CA THR A 309 19.91 4.63 -4.95
C THR A 309 18.76 5.61 -4.97
N ASP A 310 18.50 6.31 -3.87
CA ASP A 310 17.43 7.29 -3.77
C ASP A 310 17.73 8.52 -4.64
N ILE A 311 18.95 9.05 -4.62
CA ILE A 311 19.37 10.15 -5.49
C ILE A 311 19.26 9.78 -6.97
N ALA A 312 19.83 8.64 -7.37
CA ALA A 312 19.76 8.16 -8.76
C ALA A 312 18.31 7.93 -9.22
N SER A 313 17.49 7.35 -8.35
CA SER A 313 16.06 7.14 -8.61
C SER A 313 15.28 8.46 -8.74
N GLY A 314 15.63 9.46 -7.95
CA GLY A 314 15.08 10.81 -8.05
C GLY A 314 15.29 11.44 -9.41
N HIS A 315 16.51 11.38 -9.95
CA HIS A 315 16.83 11.87 -11.31
C HIS A 315 16.06 11.09 -12.39
N MET A 316 15.97 9.76 -12.27
CA MET A 316 15.21 8.93 -13.21
C MET A 316 13.71 9.25 -13.18
N LEU A 317 13.16 9.47 -12.01
CA LEU A 317 11.72 9.81 -11.84
C LEU A 317 11.45 11.22 -12.36
N LEU A 318 12.33 12.19 -12.15
CA LEU A 318 12.19 13.53 -12.72
C LEU A 318 12.18 13.49 -14.26
N ALA A 319 13.06 12.72 -14.86
CA ALA A 319 13.08 12.54 -16.31
C ALA A 319 11.80 11.83 -16.82
N ALA A 320 11.30 10.83 -16.08
CA ALA A 320 10.04 10.16 -16.41
C ALA A 320 8.84 11.10 -16.27
N MET A 321 8.80 11.91 -15.22
CA MET A 321 7.75 12.90 -14.95
C MET A 321 7.65 13.92 -16.09
N ARG A 322 8.78 14.50 -16.53
CA ARG A 322 8.83 15.46 -17.64
C ARG A 322 8.36 14.84 -18.98
N ARG A 323 8.66 13.57 -19.23
CA ARG A 323 8.14 12.86 -20.42
C ARG A 323 6.65 12.58 -20.32
N THR A 324 6.16 12.24 -19.13
CA THR A 324 4.75 11.87 -18.90
C THR A 324 3.85 13.08 -18.91
N LEU A 325 4.34 14.22 -18.42
CA LEU A 325 3.60 15.46 -18.24
C LEU A 325 4.38 16.63 -18.90
N PRO A 326 4.40 16.72 -20.23
CA PRO A 326 5.18 17.74 -20.93
C PRO A 326 4.70 19.17 -20.68
N ALA A 327 3.42 19.35 -20.31
CA ALA A 327 2.84 20.64 -19.93
C ALA A 327 3.28 21.11 -18.52
N LEU A 328 3.94 20.24 -17.75
CA LEU A 328 4.45 20.61 -16.41
C LEU A 328 5.63 21.59 -16.58
N PRO A 329 5.62 22.76 -15.91
CA PRO A 329 6.75 23.68 -15.94
C PRO A 329 8.03 23.06 -15.33
N ASP A 330 9.14 23.76 -15.42
CA ASP A 330 10.39 23.30 -14.80
C ASP A 330 10.29 23.44 -13.27
N VAL A 331 9.90 22.34 -12.62
CA VAL A 331 9.73 22.25 -11.17
C VAL A 331 10.89 21.53 -10.53
N LYS A 332 11.25 21.94 -9.32
CA LYS A 332 12.28 21.28 -8.52
C LYS A 332 11.67 20.13 -7.70
N ILE A 333 12.46 19.09 -7.55
CA ILE A 333 12.13 18.01 -6.60
C ILE A 333 12.57 18.43 -5.21
N GLU A 334 11.65 18.56 -4.29
CA GLU A 334 11.98 18.85 -2.89
C GLU A 334 12.28 17.58 -2.11
N TYR A 335 11.49 16.51 -2.30
CA TYR A 335 11.65 15.23 -1.60
C TYR A 335 11.88 14.08 -2.55
N CYS A 336 12.73 13.14 -2.13
CA CYS A 336 12.88 11.83 -2.78
C CYS A 336 13.08 10.75 -1.72
N TRP A 337 12.34 9.66 -1.84
CA TRP A 337 12.45 8.54 -0.91
C TRP A 337 12.11 7.21 -1.57
N GLY A 338 12.62 6.13 -0.98
CA GLY A 338 12.27 4.77 -1.35
C GLY A 338 11.48 4.06 -0.26
N GLY A 339 10.83 2.98 -0.62
CA GLY A 339 10.16 2.05 0.27
C GLY A 339 10.08 0.65 -0.32
N ASP A 340 10.02 -0.37 0.53
CA ASP A 340 9.89 -1.75 0.10
C ASP A 340 8.41 -2.15 -0.03
N VAL A 341 8.03 -2.64 -1.20
CA VAL A 341 6.73 -3.26 -1.44
C VAL A 341 6.80 -4.75 -1.11
N ASP A 342 5.85 -5.26 -0.34
CA ASP A 342 5.75 -6.65 0.09
C ASP A 342 5.08 -7.54 -0.98
N MET A 343 5.85 -7.96 -1.99
CA MET A 343 5.34 -8.74 -3.12
C MET A 343 5.13 -10.21 -2.78
N THR A 344 3.96 -10.74 -3.12
CA THR A 344 3.66 -12.17 -3.17
C THR A 344 3.74 -12.69 -4.59
N VAL A 345 3.85 -14.01 -4.78
CA VAL A 345 4.00 -14.63 -6.12
C VAL A 345 2.82 -14.31 -7.04
N ASP A 346 1.59 -14.33 -6.53
CA ASP A 346 0.36 -14.08 -7.29
C ASP A 346 -0.18 -12.64 -7.11
N ARG A 347 0.57 -11.77 -6.45
CA ARG A 347 0.23 -10.37 -6.16
C ARG A 347 -1.06 -10.17 -5.36
N LEU A 348 -1.49 -11.18 -4.61
CA LEU A 348 -2.68 -11.07 -3.75
C LEU A 348 -2.28 -11.06 -2.27
N PRO A 349 -3.01 -10.31 -1.44
CA PRO A 349 -2.77 -10.27 0.00
C PRO A 349 -2.89 -11.63 0.67
N ARG A 350 -2.23 -11.77 1.80
CA ARG A 350 -2.27 -12.99 2.63
C ARG A 350 -2.72 -12.66 4.04
N ALA A 351 -3.71 -13.42 4.50
CA ALA A 351 -4.20 -13.34 5.88
C ALA A 351 -4.68 -14.71 6.34
N GLY A 352 -4.40 -15.06 7.57
CA GLY A 352 -4.75 -16.36 8.14
C GLY A 352 -4.04 -16.66 9.45
N GLN A 353 -3.81 -17.94 9.70
CA GLN A 353 -3.05 -18.43 10.85
C GLN A 353 -1.89 -19.34 10.42
N TRP A 354 -0.80 -19.27 11.17
CA TRP A 354 0.33 -20.18 11.10
C TRP A 354 0.76 -20.56 12.52
N ASN A 355 0.67 -21.84 12.85
CA ASN A 355 0.94 -22.34 14.20
C ASN A 355 0.17 -21.56 15.30
N GLY A 356 -1.08 -21.22 15.04
CA GLY A 356 -1.93 -20.44 15.93
C GLY A 356 -1.70 -18.92 15.92
N VAL A 357 -0.61 -18.45 15.32
CA VAL A 357 -0.30 -17.01 15.18
C VAL A 357 -1.04 -16.46 13.96
N TYR A 358 -1.83 -15.42 14.17
CA TYR A 358 -2.51 -14.70 13.10
C TYR A 358 -1.54 -13.86 12.28
N TYR A 359 -1.85 -13.64 11.00
CA TYR A 359 -1.04 -12.78 10.15
C TYR A 359 -1.86 -12.07 9.08
N THR A 360 -1.39 -10.89 8.67
CA THR A 360 -1.83 -10.21 7.46
C THR A 360 -0.70 -9.36 6.86
N MET A 361 -0.36 -9.63 5.59
CA MET A 361 0.74 -8.98 4.86
C MET A 361 0.73 -9.38 3.38
N GLY A 362 1.70 -8.90 2.58
CA GLY A 362 1.86 -9.31 1.18
C GLY A 362 0.92 -8.61 0.22
N TYR A 363 0.70 -7.32 0.39
CA TYR A 363 -0.31 -6.56 -0.35
C TYR A 363 0.09 -6.19 -1.78
N SER A 364 1.33 -6.41 -2.17
CA SER A 364 1.82 -6.32 -3.56
C SER A 364 1.53 -4.97 -4.26
N GLY A 365 1.66 -3.87 -3.53
CA GLY A 365 1.42 -2.51 -4.03
C GLY A 365 -0.01 -1.98 -3.83
N HIS A 366 -0.94 -2.77 -3.29
CA HIS A 366 -2.30 -2.37 -2.92
C HIS A 366 -2.48 -2.28 -1.39
N GLY A 367 -1.39 -1.97 -0.67
CA GLY A 367 -1.34 -2.04 0.79
C GLY A 367 -2.11 -0.94 1.50
N THR A 368 -2.34 0.22 0.93
CA THR A 368 -2.95 1.35 1.64
C THR A 368 -4.32 0.97 2.21
N GLN A 369 -5.30 0.68 1.37
CA GLN A 369 -6.64 0.33 1.79
C GLN A 369 -6.74 -1.12 2.30
N MET A 370 -6.05 -2.07 1.61
CA MET A 370 -6.15 -3.48 1.98
C MET A 370 -5.55 -3.78 3.35
N SER A 371 -4.52 -3.06 3.78
CA SER A 371 -3.94 -3.26 5.10
C SER A 371 -4.87 -2.82 6.22
N VAL A 372 -5.59 -1.71 6.03
CA VAL A 372 -6.60 -1.22 6.98
C VAL A 372 -7.76 -2.21 7.08
N TYR A 373 -8.31 -2.61 5.94
CA TYR A 373 -9.42 -3.57 5.87
C TYR A 373 -9.05 -4.92 6.49
N MET A 374 -7.94 -5.52 6.04
CA MET A 374 -7.52 -6.84 6.52
C MET A 374 -7.09 -6.81 7.98
N GLY A 375 -6.55 -5.69 8.47
CA GLY A 375 -6.28 -5.50 9.89
C GLY A 375 -7.55 -5.67 10.73
N GLN A 376 -8.65 -5.03 10.34
CA GLN A 376 -9.95 -5.19 11.01
C GLN A 376 -10.49 -6.62 10.90
N ARG A 377 -10.45 -7.21 9.69
CA ARG A 377 -10.92 -8.61 9.51
C ARG A 377 -10.16 -9.60 10.37
N MET A 378 -8.83 -9.41 10.52
CA MET A 378 -8.03 -10.29 11.39
C MET A 378 -8.33 -10.05 12.88
N ALA A 379 -8.58 -8.82 13.30
CA ALA A 379 -9.01 -8.51 14.66
C ALA A 379 -10.34 -9.19 15.00
N GLU A 380 -11.30 -9.17 14.09
CA GLU A 380 -12.58 -9.85 14.22
C GLU A 380 -12.42 -11.38 14.30
N ALA A 381 -11.56 -11.96 13.45
CA ALA A 381 -11.24 -13.38 13.50
C ALA A 381 -10.56 -13.78 14.84
N MET A 382 -9.66 -12.94 15.36
CA MET A 382 -9.04 -13.13 16.68
C MET A 382 -10.05 -13.06 17.83
N SER A 383 -11.15 -12.32 17.64
CA SER A 383 -12.24 -12.21 18.60
C SER A 383 -13.30 -13.32 18.46
N GLY A 384 -13.05 -14.34 17.62
CA GLY A 384 -13.94 -15.48 17.44
C GLY A 384 -15.06 -15.27 16.43
N MET A 385 -15.09 -14.16 15.68
CA MET A 385 -16.06 -13.92 14.62
C MET A 385 -15.71 -14.75 13.38
N SER A 386 -16.55 -15.71 13.02
CA SER A 386 -16.34 -16.58 11.85
C SER A 386 -16.64 -15.87 10.53
N GLY A 387 -16.01 -16.31 9.44
CA GLY A 387 -16.31 -15.85 8.08
C GLY A 387 -15.82 -14.43 7.74
N THR A 388 -15.11 -13.77 8.64
CA THR A 388 -14.67 -12.38 8.45
C THR A 388 -13.47 -12.23 7.51
N ASN A 389 -12.67 -13.27 7.32
CA ASN A 389 -11.51 -13.23 6.43
C ASN A 389 -11.85 -13.64 4.99
N PRO A 390 -11.99 -12.70 4.02
CA PRO A 390 -12.33 -13.01 2.63
C PRO A 390 -11.18 -13.68 1.86
N LEU A 391 -9.99 -13.76 2.45
CA LEU A 391 -8.79 -14.38 1.87
C LEU A 391 -8.46 -15.72 2.53
N ALA A 392 -9.36 -16.26 3.35
CA ALA A 392 -9.17 -17.54 4.02
C ALA A 392 -8.92 -18.69 3.02
N GLY A 393 -8.12 -19.68 3.43
CA GLY A 393 -7.87 -20.88 2.63
C GLY A 393 -6.93 -20.67 1.43
N ARG A 394 -6.43 -19.47 1.18
CA ARG A 394 -5.44 -19.24 0.11
C ARG A 394 -4.08 -19.83 0.47
N SER A 395 -3.55 -20.66 -0.41
CA SER A 395 -2.17 -21.15 -0.27
C SER A 395 -1.17 -20.01 -0.32
N TRP A 396 -0.11 -20.11 0.46
CA TRP A 396 0.99 -19.14 0.45
C TRP A 396 2.32 -19.84 0.18
N PRO A 397 2.67 -20.06 -1.10
CA PRO A 397 3.88 -20.77 -1.46
C PRO A 397 5.13 -19.99 -1.06
N LYS A 398 6.20 -20.72 -0.76
CA LYS A 398 7.55 -20.14 -0.61
C LYS A 398 8.00 -19.56 -1.95
N ILE A 399 8.75 -18.47 -1.89
CA ILE A 399 9.44 -17.91 -3.05
C ILE A 399 10.60 -18.86 -3.40
N PRO A 400 10.64 -19.39 -4.62
CA PRO A 400 11.75 -20.24 -5.05
C PRO A 400 13.07 -19.51 -4.90
N PHE A 401 14.09 -20.22 -4.42
CA PHE A 401 15.45 -19.67 -4.25
C PHE A 401 15.50 -18.34 -3.46
N TYR A 402 14.66 -18.17 -2.45
CA TYR A 402 14.52 -16.93 -1.67
C TYR A 402 15.86 -16.29 -1.27
N GLY A 403 16.85 -17.08 -0.85
CA GLY A 403 18.17 -16.60 -0.47
C GLY A 403 18.94 -15.91 -1.60
N LEU A 404 18.67 -16.26 -2.85
CA LEU A 404 19.31 -15.72 -4.05
C LEU A 404 18.39 -14.70 -4.78
N ALA A 405 17.12 -14.70 -4.48
CA ALA A 405 16.11 -13.96 -5.22
C ALA A 405 16.39 -12.45 -5.30
N SER A 406 16.95 -11.86 -4.23
CA SER A 406 17.35 -10.44 -4.24
C SER A 406 18.47 -10.10 -5.24
N HIS A 407 19.31 -11.06 -5.60
CA HIS A 407 20.40 -10.87 -6.57
C HIS A 407 19.87 -10.86 -8.01
N PHE A 408 18.73 -11.50 -8.28
CA PHE A 408 18.10 -11.52 -9.60
C PHE A 408 17.20 -10.30 -9.87
N LEU A 409 16.82 -9.54 -8.86
CA LEU A 409 15.95 -8.36 -9.04
C LEU A 409 16.48 -7.34 -10.05
N PRO A 410 17.79 -6.98 -10.10
CA PRO A 410 18.32 -6.09 -11.13
C PRO A 410 18.16 -6.63 -12.56
N VAL A 411 18.33 -7.97 -12.74
CA VAL A 411 18.17 -8.65 -14.04
C VAL A 411 16.70 -8.60 -14.46
N VAL A 412 15.78 -8.87 -13.55
CA VAL A 412 14.33 -8.75 -13.78
C VAL A 412 13.98 -7.31 -14.17
N GLY A 413 14.57 -6.33 -13.50
CA GLY A 413 14.39 -4.91 -13.83
C GLY A 413 14.91 -4.55 -15.23
N ALA A 414 16.08 -5.07 -15.63
CA ALA A 414 16.63 -4.89 -16.96
C ALA A 414 15.73 -5.50 -18.04
N TYR A 415 15.24 -6.72 -17.81
CA TYR A 415 14.29 -7.39 -18.70
C TYR A 415 13.01 -6.57 -18.93
N TYR A 416 12.37 -6.07 -17.88
CA TYR A 416 11.15 -5.27 -18.03
C TYR A 416 11.41 -3.92 -18.70
N ARG A 417 12.57 -3.27 -18.46
CA ARG A 417 12.96 -2.05 -19.21
C ARG A 417 13.14 -2.32 -20.69
N ALA A 418 13.84 -3.40 -21.05
CA ALA A 418 14.01 -3.80 -22.44
C ALA A 418 12.66 -4.11 -23.11
N LYS A 419 11.76 -4.81 -22.39
CA LYS A 419 10.42 -5.12 -22.88
C LYS A 419 9.58 -3.86 -23.13
N ASP A 420 9.55 -2.91 -22.17
CA ASP A 420 8.85 -1.63 -22.35
C ASP A 420 9.46 -0.83 -23.54
N TYR A 421 10.77 -0.87 -23.72
CA TYR A 421 11.43 -0.21 -24.84
C TYR A 421 11.00 -0.82 -26.17
N VAL A 422 11.04 -2.15 -26.33
CA VAL A 422 10.61 -2.85 -27.56
C VAL A 422 9.14 -2.60 -27.83
N GLN A 423 8.26 -2.68 -26.83
CA GLN A 423 6.82 -2.42 -27.01
C GLN A 423 6.50 -0.98 -27.43
N ASN A 424 7.33 -0.01 -27.06
CA ASN A 424 7.17 1.38 -27.53
C ASN A 424 7.76 1.63 -28.94
N LEU A 425 8.47 0.65 -29.54
CA LEU A 425 8.94 0.70 -30.91
C LEU A 425 7.94 0.07 -31.90
N GLU A 426 6.99 -0.72 -31.41
CA GLU A 426 5.91 -1.27 -32.23
C GLU A 426 4.88 -0.15 -32.52
N PRO A 427 4.54 0.09 -33.81
CA PRO A 427 3.67 1.19 -34.22
C PRO A 427 2.21 1.01 -33.75
#